data_1bf0b19b1db3bebe59e6e7395aebe76d
#
_entry.id   1bf0b19b1db3bebe59e6e7395aebe76d
#
_cell.length_a   1.000
_cell.length_b   1.000
_cell.length_c   1.000
_cell.angle_alpha   90.00
_cell.angle_beta   90.00
_cell.angle_gamma   90.00
#
_symmetry.space_group_name_H-M   'P 1'
#
loop_
_entity.id
_entity.type
_entity.pdbx_description
1 polymer ?
#
loop_
_entity_poly.entity_id
_entity_poly.type
_entity_poly.pdbx_seq_one_letter_code
_entity_poly.pdbx_strand_id
1 'polypeptide(L)'
;KGLIDCGFAWTHYWSGEHPAAMLFGSPVAGGGVGIDNLAFLSWFNAAGGKELYEQLWVEMDRDIKGFMLQPVGPEALGWFKEPINSMEDFRKYRFRTPPGIPGQTYKDIGIASVAMGGGDILPALEAGTIDAAEWCCPKPDSVFGFQKVLKHYYLQGLHQVVVNADFYMNGTTYDGLTDHEKASLQVAADASLMLTLSDRIYENGKALRMLTEEAGVILHDTPTDYFSEYMAAALATLNKNAEENEFFNEVYTSMKEFADIAVPFWSGAQMSNAKLGMAHAATLK
;
A
#
# COMPACT_ATOMS: atom_id res chain seq x y z
N LYS A 1 -10.41 22.08 12.15
CA LYS A 1 -10.03 23.34 12.81
C LYS A 1 -9.94 24.53 11.83
N GLY A 2 -10.18 24.32 10.50
CA GLY A 2 -10.22 25.37 9.49
C GLY A 2 -8.89 26.16 9.29
N LEU A 3 -7.75 25.54 9.62
CA LEU A 3 -6.45 26.21 9.51
C LEU A 3 -5.82 26.06 8.10
N ILE A 4 -6.24 25.04 7.36
CA ILE A 4 -5.82 24.76 5.98
C ILE A 4 -7.04 24.35 5.17
N ASP A 5 -7.09 24.77 3.90
CA ASP A 5 -8.21 24.52 3.01
C ASP A 5 -8.13 23.14 2.36
N CYS A 6 -6.92 22.67 2.05
CA CYS A 6 -6.71 21.38 1.42
C CYS A 6 -5.35 20.77 1.78
N GLY A 7 -5.22 19.48 1.56
CA GLY A 7 -4.00 18.74 1.82
C GLY A 7 -3.90 17.47 0.97
N PHE A 8 -2.72 16.87 0.97
CA PHE A 8 -2.43 15.59 0.36
C PHE A 8 -1.82 14.66 1.41
N ALA A 9 -2.39 13.50 1.59
CA ALA A 9 -1.88 12.49 2.51
C ALA A 9 -2.45 11.09 2.19
N TRP A 10 -2.07 10.12 3.04
CA TRP A 10 -2.46 8.72 2.93
C TRP A 10 -3.57 8.42 3.93
N THR A 11 -4.75 7.97 3.49
CA THR A 11 -5.90 7.71 4.39
C THR A 11 -5.55 6.77 5.53
N HIS A 12 -4.71 5.76 5.32
CA HIS A 12 -4.32 4.84 6.39
C HIS A 12 -3.51 5.48 7.54
N TYR A 13 -3.01 6.70 7.39
CA TYR A 13 -2.35 7.41 8.49
C TYR A 13 -3.32 7.81 9.60
N TRP A 14 -4.62 7.87 9.33
CA TRP A 14 -5.67 8.10 10.33
C TRP A 14 -6.14 6.83 11.05
N SER A 15 -5.48 5.69 10.86
CA SER A 15 -5.83 4.43 11.53
C SER A 15 -5.85 4.53 13.07
N GLY A 16 -5.10 5.46 13.64
CA GLY A 16 -5.14 5.76 15.07
C GLY A 16 -6.40 6.53 15.53
N GLU A 17 -7.13 7.18 14.61
CA GLU A 17 -8.40 7.83 14.88
C GLU A 17 -9.57 6.88 14.57
N HIS A 18 -9.50 6.15 13.45
CA HIS A 18 -10.49 5.14 13.08
C HIS A 18 -9.85 3.98 12.31
N PRO A 19 -10.03 2.71 12.76
CA PRO A 19 -9.35 1.56 12.14
C PRO A 19 -9.74 1.34 10.68
N ALA A 20 -10.99 1.67 10.27
CA ALA A 20 -11.43 1.53 8.88
C ALA A 20 -10.66 2.41 7.88
N ALA A 21 -9.96 3.46 8.32
CA ALA A 21 -9.09 4.25 7.47
C ALA A 21 -8.02 3.40 6.76
N MET A 22 -7.59 2.29 7.38
CA MET A 22 -6.68 1.33 6.76
C MET A 22 -7.27 0.67 5.52
N LEU A 23 -8.58 0.36 5.52
CA LEU A 23 -9.23 -0.33 4.41
C LEU A 23 -9.32 0.53 3.14
N PHE A 24 -9.33 1.86 3.28
CA PHE A 24 -9.35 2.80 2.15
C PHE A 24 -7.96 3.20 1.67
N GLY A 25 -7.02 3.37 2.58
CA GLY A 25 -5.67 3.83 2.24
C GLY A 25 -4.68 2.72 1.93
N SER A 26 -4.75 1.61 2.66
CA SER A 26 -3.83 0.46 2.50
C SER A 26 -4.40 -0.80 3.16
N PRO A 27 -5.37 -1.48 2.53
CA PRO A 27 -5.90 -2.74 3.05
C PRO A 27 -4.80 -3.82 3.03
N VAL A 28 -4.38 -4.25 4.22
CA VAL A 28 -3.30 -5.24 4.37
C VAL A 28 -3.60 -6.51 3.58
N ALA A 29 -2.63 -7.03 2.87
CA ALA A 29 -2.77 -8.21 2.01
C ALA A 29 -3.96 -8.11 1.02
N GLY A 30 -4.27 -6.89 0.53
CA GLY A 30 -5.43 -6.67 -0.33
C GLY A 30 -6.76 -7.05 0.33
N GLY A 31 -6.91 -6.70 1.63
CA GLY A 31 -8.05 -7.11 2.45
C GLY A 31 -8.08 -8.61 2.76
N GLY A 32 -7.00 -9.34 2.53
CA GLY A 32 -6.94 -10.79 2.68
C GLY A 32 -7.75 -11.57 1.64
N VAL A 33 -8.25 -10.91 0.59
CA VAL A 33 -9.16 -11.48 -0.42
C VAL A 33 -8.64 -11.34 -1.87
N GLY A 34 -7.38 -10.95 -2.02
CA GLY A 34 -6.72 -10.90 -3.34
C GLY A 34 -7.03 -9.65 -4.17
N ILE A 35 -7.48 -8.58 -3.55
CA ILE A 35 -7.69 -7.28 -4.21
C ILE A 35 -6.34 -6.63 -4.49
N ASP A 36 -6.05 -6.34 -5.77
CA ASP A 36 -4.96 -5.47 -6.21
C ASP A 36 -5.44 -4.02 -6.43
N ASN A 37 -4.55 -3.13 -6.87
CA ASN A 37 -4.91 -1.72 -7.11
C ASN A 37 -6.09 -1.53 -8.08
N LEU A 38 -6.15 -2.28 -9.17
CA LEU A 38 -7.23 -2.12 -10.16
C LEU A 38 -8.55 -2.71 -9.65
N ALA A 39 -8.50 -3.86 -8.98
CA ALA A 39 -9.66 -4.43 -8.32
C ALA A 39 -10.17 -3.51 -7.20
N PHE A 40 -9.26 -2.86 -6.44
CA PHE A 40 -9.62 -1.87 -5.44
C PHE A 40 -10.33 -0.66 -6.04
N LEU A 41 -9.81 -0.11 -7.13
CA LEU A 41 -10.47 1.00 -7.84
C LEU A 41 -11.82 0.58 -8.42
N SER A 42 -11.98 -0.68 -8.84
CA SER A 42 -13.26 -1.22 -9.29
C SER A 42 -14.26 -1.31 -8.14
N TRP A 43 -13.86 -1.84 -6.97
CA TRP A 43 -14.69 -1.83 -5.76
C TRP A 43 -15.08 -0.40 -5.38
N PHE A 44 -14.11 0.50 -5.33
CA PHE A 44 -14.31 1.89 -4.92
C PHE A 44 -15.31 2.63 -5.82
N ASN A 45 -15.16 2.52 -7.15
CA ASN A 45 -15.96 3.30 -8.10
C ASN A 45 -17.25 2.63 -8.55
N ALA A 46 -17.36 1.30 -8.46
CA ALA A 46 -18.47 0.55 -9.06
C ALA A 46 -19.24 -0.35 -8.07
N ALA A 47 -18.76 -0.51 -6.85
CA ALA A 47 -19.35 -1.43 -5.88
C ALA A 47 -19.51 -0.86 -4.46
N GLY A 48 -19.78 0.44 -4.35
CA GLY A 48 -20.14 1.09 -3.09
C GLY A 48 -18.98 1.57 -2.22
N GLY A 49 -17.74 1.37 -2.64
CA GLY A 49 -16.56 1.79 -1.86
C GLY A 49 -16.48 3.30 -1.66
N LYS A 50 -16.94 4.09 -2.64
CA LYS A 50 -16.90 5.55 -2.56
C LYS A 50 -17.88 6.10 -1.52
N GLU A 51 -19.07 5.55 -1.44
CA GLU A 51 -20.08 5.91 -0.45
C GLU A 51 -19.59 5.60 0.98
N LEU A 52 -18.97 4.43 1.17
CA LEU A 52 -18.34 4.06 2.43
C LEU A 52 -17.13 4.95 2.78
N TYR A 53 -16.38 5.39 1.79
CA TYR A 53 -15.28 6.34 2.00
C TYR A 53 -15.79 7.72 2.45
N GLU A 54 -16.90 8.19 1.91
CA GLU A 54 -17.53 9.43 2.37
C GLU A 54 -18.05 9.27 3.81
N GLN A 55 -18.61 8.11 4.14
CA GLN A 55 -19.06 7.80 5.50
C GLN A 55 -17.90 7.75 6.50
N LEU A 56 -16.69 7.32 6.11
CA LEU A 56 -15.52 7.32 7.00
C LEU A 56 -15.29 8.68 7.66
N TRP A 57 -15.43 9.76 6.92
CA TRP A 57 -15.22 11.11 7.45
C TRP A 57 -16.30 11.51 8.45
N VAL A 58 -17.52 11.03 8.28
CA VAL A 58 -18.62 11.19 9.22
C VAL A 58 -18.33 10.41 10.52
N GLU A 59 -17.92 9.15 10.42
CA GLU A 59 -17.52 8.32 11.56
C GLU A 59 -16.37 8.93 12.38
N MET A 60 -15.47 9.63 11.72
CA MET A 60 -14.36 10.34 12.35
C MET A 60 -14.71 11.72 12.88
N ASP A 61 -15.97 12.19 12.74
CA ASP A 61 -16.40 13.56 13.06
C ASP A 61 -15.49 14.63 12.37
N ARG A 62 -15.27 14.45 11.04
CA ARG A 62 -14.45 15.34 10.24
C ARG A 62 -15.23 15.93 9.08
N ASP A 63 -15.22 17.26 8.98
CA ASP A 63 -15.76 18.02 7.85
C ASP A 63 -14.71 18.03 6.71
N ILE A 64 -14.63 16.91 5.98
CA ILE A 64 -13.67 16.69 4.89
C ILE A 64 -14.37 16.12 3.66
N LYS A 65 -14.03 16.66 2.48
CA LYS A 65 -14.25 16.00 1.19
C LYS A 65 -12.94 15.40 0.69
N GLY A 66 -12.89 14.08 0.61
CA GLY A 66 -11.74 13.32 0.11
C GLY A 66 -11.90 12.94 -1.36
N PHE A 67 -10.78 12.93 -2.08
CA PHE A 67 -10.68 12.47 -3.45
C PHE A 67 -9.49 11.51 -3.56
N MET A 68 -9.76 10.27 -3.90
CA MET A 68 -8.69 9.32 -4.21
C MET A 68 -7.90 9.82 -5.41
N LEU A 69 -6.57 9.91 -5.28
CA LEU A 69 -5.76 10.62 -6.25
C LEU A 69 -4.61 9.78 -6.81
N GLN A 70 -3.93 9.03 -5.95
CA GLN A 70 -2.65 8.40 -6.31
C GLN A 70 -2.54 6.98 -5.77
N PRO A 71 -2.90 5.97 -6.57
CA PRO A 71 -2.59 4.57 -6.24
C PRO A 71 -1.07 4.33 -6.37
N VAL A 72 -0.47 3.72 -5.35
CA VAL A 72 0.98 3.57 -5.21
C VAL A 72 1.45 2.12 -5.16
N GLY A 73 0.65 1.21 -4.61
CA GLY A 73 1.00 -0.22 -4.50
C GLY A 73 1.13 -0.94 -5.87
N PRO A 74 1.64 -2.17 -5.91
CA PRO A 74 2.16 -2.89 -4.77
C PRO A 74 3.50 -2.33 -4.30
N GLU A 75 3.72 -2.33 -2.99
CA GLU A 75 5.00 -1.99 -2.41
C GLU A 75 5.90 -3.22 -2.29
N ALA A 76 7.20 -2.98 -2.37
CA ALA A 76 8.21 -4.01 -2.21
C ALA A 76 8.23 -4.53 -0.76
N LEU A 77 8.53 -5.83 -0.55
CA LEU A 77 8.79 -6.34 0.79
C LEU A 77 9.87 -5.51 1.49
N GLY A 78 10.90 -5.11 0.76
CA GLY A 78 11.86 -4.14 1.23
C GLY A 78 13.31 -4.52 1.00
N TRP A 79 14.16 -3.84 1.76
CA TRP A 79 15.62 -3.84 1.68
C TRP A 79 16.24 -4.50 2.89
N PHE A 80 17.24 -5.35 2.68
CA PHE A 80 17.91 -6.12 3.72
C PHE A 80 19.43 -5.97 3.63
N LYS A 81 20.09 -6.08 4.78
CA LYS A 81 21.56 -6.03 4.87
C LYS A 81 22.20 -7.29 4.28
N GLU A 82 21.64 -8.44 4.56
CA GLU A 82 22.02 -9.74 4.03
C GLU A 82 20.77 -10.44 3.44
N PRO A 83 20.92 -11.44 2.56
CA PRO A 83 19.76 -12.11 1.99
C PRO A 83 18.96 -12.90 3.05
N ILE A 84 17.65 -12.95 2.86
CA ILE A 84 16.73 -13.80 3.61
C ILE A 84 16.26 -14.95 2.70
N ASN A 85 16.29 -16.18 3.20
CA ASN A 85 15.87 -17.38 2.46
C ASN A 85 14.64 -18.04 3.09
N SER A 86 14.23 -17.57 4.28
CA SER A 86 13.10 -18.09 5.04
C SER A 86 12.56 -17.03 5.99
N MET A 87 11.39 -17.29 6.58
CA MET A 87 10.86 -16.48 7.67
C MET A 87 11.73 -16.54 8.92
N GLU A 88 12.45 -17.66 9.15
CA GLU A 88 13.42 -17.74 10.24
C GLU A 88 14.56 -16.74 10.06
N ASP A 89 15.07 -16.56 8.83
CA ASP A 89 16.06 -15.52 8.54
C ASP A 89 15.47 -14.13 8.75
N PHE A 90 14.27 -13.88 8.26
CA PHE A 90 13.63 -12.57 8.41
C PHE A 90 13.45 -12.18 9.88
N ARG A 91 13.09 -13.11 10.77
CA ARG A 91 12.93 -12.85 12.22
C ARG A 91 14.21 -12.38 12.92
N LYS A 92 15.37 -12.53 12.31
CA LYS A 92 16.65 -12.04 12.87
C LYS A 92 16.84 -10.54 12.70
N TYR A 93 16.00 -9.86 11.88
CA TYR A 93 16.14 -8.46 11.54
C TYR A 93 15.25 -7.56 12.39
N ARG A 94 15.78 -6.39 12.73
CA ARG A 94 14.98 -5.24 13.19
C ARG A 94 14.51 -4.52 11.93
N PHE A 95 13.24 -4.67 11.64
CA PHE A 95 12.66 -4.29 10.37
C PHE A 95 11.80 -3.03 10.52
N ARG A 96 12.10 -1.98 9.75
CA ARG A 96 11.22 -0.81 9.69
C ARG A 96 9.97 -1.14 8.87
N THR A 97 8.81 -0.81 9.43
CA THR A 97 7.51 -1.02 8.80
C THR A 97 6.68 0.27 8.81
N PRO A 98 5.63 0.37 7.99
CA PRO A 98 4.64 1.42 8.15
C PRO A 98 3.88 1.23 9.47
N PRO A 99 3.28 2.30 10.03
CA PRO A 99 2.42 2.20 11.20
C PRO A 99 1.11 1.47 10.87
N GLY A 100 0.36 1.10 11.93
CA GLY A 100 -0.96 0.49 11.80
C GLY A 100 -0.94 -1.02 11.61
N ILE A 101 -1.97 -1.55 10.94
CA ILE A 101 -2.20 -2.99 10.77
C ILE A 101 -1.01 -3.71 10.12
N PRO A 102 -0.36 -3.20 9.05
CA PRO A 102 0.78 -3.90 8.45
C PRO A 102 1.93 -4.12 9.43
N GLY A 103 2.28 -3.10 10.22
CA GLY A 103 3.32 -3.22 11.24
C GLY A 103 2.93 -4.17 12.39
N GLN A 104 1.65 -4.19 12.78
CA GLN A 104 1.15 -5.15 13.77
C GLN A 104 1.22 -6.58 13.24
N THR A 105 0.80 -6.80 11.98
CA THR A 105 0.88 -8.12 11.33
C THR A 105 2.31 -8.68 11.33
N TYR A 106 3.32 -7.85 11.07
CA TYR A 106 4.72 -8.28 11.18
C TYR A 106 5.11 -8.71 12.61
N LYS A 107 4.65 -7.98 13.63
CA LYS A 107 4.89 -8.37 15.04
C LYS A 107 4.23 -9.70 15.37
N ASP A 108 3.03 -9.93 14.89
CA ASP A 108 2.25 -11.15 15.16
C ASP A 108 2.92 -12.40 14.58
N ILE A 109 3.71 -12.25 13.51
CA ILE A 109 4.54 -13.35 12.96
C ILE A 109 5.99 -13.36 13.48
N GLY A 110 6.26 -12.60 14.54
CA GLY A 110 7.54 -12.64 15.26
C GLY A 110 8.65 -11.77 14.67
N ILE A 111 8.35 -10.83 13.75
CA ILE A 111 9.34 -9.88 13.24
C ILE A 111 9.50 -8.72 14.23
N ALA A 112 10.74 -8.35 14.55
CA ALA A 112 11.06 -7.17 15.35
C ALA A 112 10.78 -5.88 14.55
N SER A 113 9.49 -5.56 14.40
CA SER A 113 8.96 -4.47 13.59
C SER A 113 8.99 -3.14 14.36
N VAL A 114 9.53 -2.10 13.73
CA VAL A 114 9.64 -0.75 14.26
C VAL A 114 9.00 0.24 13.29
N ALA A 115 7.94 0.93 13.72
CA ALA A 115 7.34 2.01 12.93
C ALA A 115 8.14 3.31 13.14
N MET A 116 8.54 3.95 12.03
CA MET A 116 9.20 5.27 12.06
C MET A 116 8.93 6.06 10.78
N GLY A 117 9.02 7.38 10.89
CA GLY A 117 8.88 8.31 9.77
C GLY A 117 9.99 8.14 8.74
N GLY A 118 9.70 8.50 7.47
CA GLY A 118 10.66 8.35 6.36
C GLY A 118 12.00 9.02 6.63
N GLY A 119 12.02 10.25 7.19
CA GLY A 119 13.25 10.98 7.47
C GLY A 119 14.20 10.30 8.45
N ASP A 120 13.71 9.36 9.26
CA ASP A 120 14.49 8.67 10.30
C ASP A 120 15.08 7.33 9.81
N ILE A 121 14.62 6.80 8.66
CA ILE A 121 14.97 5.44 8.21
C ILE A 121 16.47 5.31 7.86
N LEU A 122 16.98 6.17 6.98
CA LEU A 122 18.40 6.09 6.58
C LEU A 122 19.34 6.34 7.76
N PRO A 123 19.13 7.37 8.62
CA PRO A 123 19.91 7.52 9.83
C PRO A 123 19.88 6.29 10.75
N ALA A 124 18.73 5.64 10.88
CA ALA A 124 18.59 4.43 11.70
C ALA A 124 19.33 3.22 11.11
N LEU A 125 19.32 3.06 9.78
CA LEU A 125 20.10 2.04 9.07
C LEU A 125 21.61 2.28 9.21
N GLU A 126 22.06 3.51 9.03
CA GLU A 126 23.47 3.90 9.16
C GLU A 126 23.98 3.72 10.59
N ALA A 127 23.16 4.06 11.59
CA ALA A 127 23.47 3.85 13.00
C ALA A 127 23.36 2.38 13.44
N GLY A 128 22.82 1.50 12.59
CA GLY A 128 22.59 0.10 12.91
C GLY A 128 21.52 -0.12 13.99
N THR A 129 20.57 0.80 14.16
CA THR A 129 19.41 0.62 15.06
C THR A 129 18.33 -0.24 14.42
N ILE A 130 18.26 -0.26 13.09
CA ILE A 130 17.50 -1.22 12.27
C ILE A 130 18.44 -1.84 11.24
N ASP A 131 18.09 -3.04 10.74
CA ASP A 131 18.92 -3.83 9.83
C ASP A 131 18.28 -4.01 8.45
N ALA A 132 16.97 -3.70 8.36
CA ALA A 132 16.17 -3.81 7.15
C ALA A 132 15.02 -2.81 7.20
N ALA A 133 14.52 -2.43 6.02
CA ALA A 133 13.40 -1.48 5.92
C ALA A 133 12.61 -1.68 4.62
N GLU A 134 11.31 -1.48 4.72
CA GLU A 134 10.47 -1.19 3.56
C GLU A 134 10.23 0.32 3.45
N TRP A 135 9.86 0.77 2.24
CA TRP A 135 9.40 2.14 2.03
C TRP A 135 8.32 2.23 0.96
N CYS A 136 8.57 1.79 -0.27
CA CYS A 136 7.57 1.81 -1.32
C CYS A 136 7.93 0.83 -2.46
N CYS A 137 8.70 1.31 -3.42
CA CYS A 137 8.90 0.65 -4.70
C CYS A 137 10.14 1.24 -5.40
N PRO A 138 10.68 0.63 -6.48
CA PRO A 138 12.00 0.96 -7.00
C PRO A 138 12.28 2.46 -7.19
N LYS A 139 11.33 3.24 -7.73
CA LYS A 139 11.56 4.65 -8.00
C LYS A 139 11.68 5.51 -6.74
N PRO A 140 10.69 5.54 -5.83
CA PRO A 140 10.81 6.26 -4.56
C PRO A 140 12.00 5.78 -3.73
N ASP A 141 12.22 4.46 -3.65
CA ASP A 141 13.31 3.87 -2.86
C ASP A 141 14.68 4.32 -3.37
N SER A 142 14.86 4.37 -4.71
CA SER A 142 16.11 4.83 -5.31
C SER A 142 16.38 6.31 -5.05
N VAL A 143 15.34 7.15 -5.08
CA VAL A 143 15.44 8.59 -4.76
C VAL A 143 15.76 8.78 -3.28
N PHE A 144 15.16 7.96 -2.42
CA PHE A 144 15.43 7.95 -0.99
C PHE A 144 16.89 7.58 -0.69
N GLY A 145 17.46 6.64 -1.45
CA GLY A 145 18.88 6.31 -1.37
C GLY A 145 19.20 4.99 -0.67
N PHE A 146 18.23 4.09 -0.50
CA PHE A 146 18.44 2.78 0.14
C PHE A 146 19.61 1.98 -0.45
N GLN A 147 19.80 2.03 -1.77
CA GLN A 147 20.88 1.33 -2.47
C GLN A 147 22.29 1.74 -2.02
N LYS A 148 22.43 2.86 -1.31
CA LYS A 148 23.73 3.29 -0.76
C LYS A 148 24.09 2.52 0.51
N VAL A 149 23.10 2.03 1.23
CA VAL A 149 23.23 1.40 2.56
C VAL A 149 22.96 -0.10 2.51
N LEU A 150 21.96 -0.53 1.71
CA LEU A 150 21.50 -1.90 1.59
C LEU A 150 21.60 -2.39 0.15
N LYS A 151 21.78 -3.71 -0.04
CA LYS A 151 22.00 -4.29 -1.39
C LYS A 151 21.01 -5.40 -1.76
N HIS A 152 20.34 -6.01 -0.79
CA HIS A 152 19.39 -7.09 -1.04
C HIS A 152 17.98 -6.56 -1.08
N TYR A 153 17.31 -6.68 -2.23
CA TYR A 153 15.99 -6.10 -2.47
C TYR A 153 14.97 -7.16 -2.88
N TYR A 154 13.78 -7.11 -2.30
CA TYR A 154 12.68 -8.06 -2.48
C TYR A 154 11.43 -7.31 -2.92
N LEU A 155 10.93 -7.59 -4.14
CA LEU A 155 9.76 -6.87 -4.70
C LEU A 155 8.42 -7.41 -4.18
N GLN A 156 8.35 -8.70 -3.85
CA GLN A 156 7.07 -9.33 -3.56
C GLN A 156 6.73 -9.17 -2.07
N GLY A 157 5.96 -8.14 -1.73
CA GLY A 157 5.41 -7.91 -0.39
C GLY A 157 3.88 -8.04 -0.37
N LEU A 158 3.32 -8.42 0.78
CA LEU A 158 1.87 -8.49 1.01
C LEU A 158 1.35 -7.35 1.89
N HIS A 159 2.23 -6.64 2.57
CA HIS A 159 1.83 -5.65 3.57
C HIS A 159 1.05 -4.47 2.98
N GLN A 160 1.43 -4.04 1.78
CA GLN A 160 0.83 -2.91 1.07
C GLN A 160 0.69 -3.19 -0.44
N VAL A 161 -0.08 -4.22 -0.80
CA VAL A 161 -0.39 -4.53 -2.21
C VAL A 161 -1.28 -3.47 -2.85
N VAL A 162 -2.08 -2.78 -2.03
CA VAL A 162 -2.86 -1.60 -2.38
C VAL A 162 -2.43 -0.46 -1.47
N VAL A 163 -2.10 0.68 -2.04
CA VAL A 163 -1.85 1.92 -1.29
C VAL A 163 -2.39 3.08 -2.10
N ASN A 164 -3.19 3.94 -1.46
CA ASN A 164 -3.75 5.12 -2.10
C ASN A 164 -3.46 6.37 -1.27
N ALA A 165 -3.00 7.41 -1.95
CA ALA A 165 -2.95 8.75 -1.40
C ALA A 165 -4.10 9.58 -1.97
N ASP A 166 -4.60 10.49 -1.15
CA ASP A 166 -5.79 11.25 -1.42
C ASP A 166 -5.53 12.75 -1.32
N PHE A 167 -6.30 13.50 -2.07
CA PHE A 167 -6.48 14.93 -1.89
C PHE A 167 -7.66 15.16 -0.96
N TYR A 168 -7.46 15.97 0.06
CA TYR A 168 -8.48 16.34 1.04
C TYR A 168 -8.75 17.82 0.94
N MET A 169 -10.03 18.16 0.98
CA MET A 169 -10.50 19.55 1.06
C MET A 169 -11.36 19.71 2.31
N ASN A 170 -11.22 20.83 2.99
CA ASN A 170 -12.15 21.21 4.05
C ASN A 170 -13.58 21.26 3.49
N GLY A 171 -14.54 20.64 4.18
CA GLY A 171 -15.91 20.51 3.71
C GLY A 171 -16.57 21.85 3.47
N THR A 172 -16.43 22.80 4.40
CA THR A 172 -16.96 24.16 4.23
C THR A 172 -16.37 24.87 2.99
N THR A 173 -15.06 24.72 2.74
CA THR A 173 -14.41 25.25 1.53
C THR A 173 -14.96 24.56 0.27
N TYR A 174 -15.12 23.25 0.30
CA TYR A 174 -15.69 22.49 -0.82
C TYR A 174 -17.14 22.89 -1.11
N ASP A 175 -17.97 23.06 -0.08
CA ASP A 175 -19.38 23.44 -0.22
C ASP A 175 -19.54 24.81 -0.85
N GLY A 176 -18.59 25.73 -0.61
CA GLY A 176 -18.52 27.05 -1.24
C GLY A 176 -18.19 27.05 -2.73
N LEU A 177 -17.72 25.92 -3.29
CA LEU A 177 -17.42 25.82 -4.73
C LEU A 177 -18.69 25.71 -5.56
N THR A 178 -18.63 26.20 -6.80
CA THR A 178 -19.67 26.02 -7.81
C THR A 178 -19.75 24.54 -8.24
N ASP A 179 -20.88 24.12 -8.80
CA ASP A 179 -21.04 22.75 -9.34
C ASP A 179 -20.01 22.44 -10.43
N HIS A 180 -19.63 23.43 -11.24
CA HIS A 180 -18.58 23.28 -12.25
C HIS A 180 -17.20 23.01 -11.61
N GLU A 181 -16.84 23.72 -10.57
CA GLU A 181 -15.57 23.51 -9.85
C GLU A 181 -15.55 22.14 -9.15
N LYS A 182 -16.64 21.74 -8.50
CA LYS A 182 -16.78 20.40 -7.89
C LYS A 182 -16.63 19.29 -8.92
N ALA A 183 -17.30 19.41 -10.08
CA ALA A 183 -17.18 18.44 -11.16
C ALA A 183 -15.74 18.42 -11.74
N SER A 184 -15.09 19.58 -11.87
CA SER A 184 -13.72 19.68 -12.36
C SER A 184 -12.72 19.00 -11.42
N LEU A 185 -12.90 19.14 -10.10
CA LEU A 185 -12.08 18.44 -9.10
C LEU A 185 -12.23 16.93 -9.21
N GLN A 186 -13.46 16.42 -9.35
CA GLN A 186 -13.70 14.99 -9.50
C GLN A 186 -13.04 14.45 -10.77
N VAL A 187 -13.23 15.11 -11.90
CA VAL A 187 -12.60 14.70 -13.18
C VAL A 187 -11.08 14.74 -13.09
N ALA A 188 -10.50 15.74 -12.44
CA ALA A 188 -9.07 15.84 -12.25
C ALA A 188 -8.53 14.70 -11.35
N ALA A 189 -9.25 14.34 -10.29
CA ALA A 189 -8.89 13.22 -9.43
C ALA A 189 -8.95 11.88 -10.20
N ASP A 190 -10.03 11.62 -10.92
CA ASP A 190 -10.20 10.41 -11.73
C ASP A 190 -9.11 10.28 -12.81
N ALA A 191 -8.76 11.38 -13.48
CA ALA A 191 -7.66 11.41 -14.44
C ALA A 191 -6.30 11.14 -13.76
N SER A 192 -6.08 11.68 -12.57
CA SER A 192 -4.85 11.46 -11.79
C SER A 192 -4.64 10.00 -11.44
N LEU A 193 -5.70 9.24 -11.10
CA LEU A 193 -5.61 7.81 -10.83
C LEU A 193 -4.97 7.05 -12.00
N MET A 194 -5.47 7.26 -13.22
CA MET A 194 -4.97 6.58 -14.41
C MET A 194 -3.56 7.03 -14.79
N LEU A 195 -3.29 8.33 -14.73
CA LEU A 195 -1.98 8.89 -15.05
C LEU A 195 -0.90 8.36 -14.09
N THR A 196 -1.20 8.33 -12.79
CA THR A 196 -0.29 7.83 -11.77
C THR A 196 -0.01 6.32 -11.95
N LEU A 197 -1.03 5.51 -12.17
CA LEU A 197 -0.85 4.07 -12.43
C LEU A 197 0.04 3.82 -13.65
N SER A 198 -0.18 4.57 -14.73
CA SER A 198 0.57 4.42 -15.98
C SER A 198 2.04 4.83 -15.80
N ASP A 199 2.29 5.98 -15.20
CA ASP A 199 3.63 6.51 -14.96
C ASP A 199 4.46 5.60 -14.05
N ARG A 200 3.85 5.08 -13.00
CA ARG A 200 4.51 4.21 -12.03
C ARG A 200 5.07 2.93 -12.63
N ILE A 201 4.36 2.30 -13.56
CA ILE A 201 4.84 1.07 -14.21
C ILE A 201 6.18 1.35 -14.92
N TYR A 202 6.24 2.41 -15.70
CA TYR A 202 7.41 2.77 -16.47
C TYR A 202 8.57 3.30 -15.59
N GLU A 203 8.27 4.22 -14.67
CA GLU A 203 9.30 4.81 -13.80
C GLU A 203 9.88 3.80 -12.81
N ASN A 204 9.08 2.89 -12.26
CA ASN A 204 9.60 1.81 -11.42
C ASN A 204 10.43 0.81 -12.23
N GLY A 205 10.04 0.50 -13.47
CA GLY A 205 10.84 -0.36 -14.36
C GLY A 205 12.20 0.24 -14.64
N LYS A 206 12.29 1.53 -14.98
CA LYS A 206 13.56 2.25 -15.18
C LYS A 206 14.43 2.26 -13.92
N ALA A 207 13.79 2.56 -12.78
CA ALA A 207 14.51 2.61 -11.51
C ALA A 207 15.04 1.24 -11.09
N LEU A 208 14.24 0.18 -11.25
CA LEU A 208 14.70 -1.19 -10.96
C LEU A 208 15.91 -1.57 -11.82
N ARG A 209 15.87 -1.24 -13.09
CA ARG A 209 16.98 -1.48 -14.01
C ARG A 209 18.24 -0.75 -13.55
N MET A 210 18.15 0.53 -13.23
CA MET A 210 19.28 1.32 -12.69
C MET A 210 19.81 0.72 -11.38
N LEU A 211 18.92 0.31 -10.46
CA LEU A 211 19.32 -0.30 -9.20
C LEU A 211 20.11 -1.59 -9.39
N THR A 212 19.70 -2.45 -10.33
CA THR A 212 20.34 -3.74 -10.56
C THR A 212 21.58 -3.64 -11.46
N GLU A 213 21.54 -2.84 -12.54
CA GLU A 213 22.65 -2.78 -13.52
C GLU A 213 23.75 -1.78 -13.12
N GLU A 214 23.41 -0.69 -12.41
CA GLU A 214 24.36 0.39 -12.13
C GLU A 214 24.69 0.53 -10.64
N ALA A 215 23.71 0.31 -9.74
CA ALA A 215 23.91 0.51 -8.30
C ALA A 215 24.31 -0.76 -7.53
N GLY A 216 24.45 -1.90 -8.21
CA GLY A 216 24.89 -3.16 -7.62
C GLY A 216 23.88 -3.78 -6.64
N VAL A 217 22.57 -3.49 -6.83
CA VAL A 217 21.51 -4.09 -6.04
C VAL A 217 21.23 -5.50 -6.54
N ILE A 218 21.07 -6.43 -5.62
CA ILE A 218 20.75 -7.83 -5.89
C ILE A 218 19.26 -8.02 -5.64
N LEU A 219 18.53 -8.31 -6.71
CA LEU A 219 17.11 -8.63 -6.63
C LEU A 219 16.91 -10.08 -6.25
N HIS A 220 16.04 -10.34 -5.28
CA HIS A 220 15.72 -11.67 -4.79
C HIS A 220 14.21 -11.96 -4.91
N ASP A 221 13.89 -13.25 -4.99
CA ASP A 221 12.54 -13.73 -4.76
C ASP A 221 12.26 -13.79 -3.25
N THR A 222 11.07 -13.36 -2.85
CA THR A 222 10.65 -13.44 -1.45
C THR A 222 10.47 -14.90 -1.04
N PRO A 223 10.94 -15.30 0.16
CA PRO A 223 10.77 -16.67 0.66
C PRO A 223 9.30 -17.09 0.64
N THR A 224 9.02 -18.31 0.20
CA THR A 224 7.64 -18.80 -0.01
C THR A 224 6.83 -18.92 1.26
N ASP A 225 7.48 -19.22 2.39
CA ASP A 225 6.86 -19.28 3.73
C ASP A 225 6.34 -17.92 4.21
N TYR A 226 6.92 -16.80 3.74
CA TYR A 226 6.42 -15.47 4.02
C TYR A 226 4.95 -15.30 3.63
N PHE A 227 4.58 -15.76 2.44
CA PHE A 227 3.21 -15.53 1.93
C PHE A 227 2.15 -16.19 2.78
N SER A 228 2.36 -17.45 3.19
CA SER A 228 1.40 -18.17 4.02
C SER A 228 1.33 -17.64 5.45
N GLU A 229 2.47 -17.33 6.06
CA GLU A 229 2.51 -16.82 7.43
C GLU A 229 1.93 -15.41 7.51
N TYR A 230 2.35 -14.51 6.60
CA TYR A 230 1.85 -13.14 6.59
C TYR A 230 0.34 -13.08 6.30
N MET A 231 -0.14 -13.89 5.34
CA MET A 231 -1.56 -13.95 5.01
C MET A 231 -2.41 -14.42 6.20
N ALA A 232 -1.97 -15.46 6.89
CA ALA A 232 -2.70 -15.96 8.05
C ALA A 232 -2.81 -14.90 9.16
N ALA A 233 -1.72 -14.21 9.47
CA ALA A 233 -1.72 -13.14 10.46
C ALA A 233 -2.54 -11.93 10.01
N ALA A 234 -2.46 -11.53 8.74
CA ALA A 234 -3.26 -10.45 8.18
C ALA A 234 -4.77 -10.73 8.30
N LEU A 235 -5.20 -11.94 7.93
CA LEU A 235 -6.59 -12.36 8.09
C LEU A 235 -7.05 -12.35 9.56
N ALA A 236 -6.23 -12.82 10.48
CA ALA A 236 -6.55 -12.79 11.90
C ALA A 236 -6.73 -11.35 12.40
N THR A 237 -5.84 -10.44 11.99
CA THR A 237 -5.92 -9.03 12.37
C THR A 237 -7.13 -8.34 11.75
N LEU A 238 -7.45 -8.60 10.47
CA LEU A 238 -8.63 -8.04 9.80
C LEU A 238 -9.93 -8.50 10.48
N ASN A 239 -10.05 -9.79 10.77
CA ASN A 239 -11.23 -10.34 11.45
C ASN A 239 -11.39 -9.76 12.85
N LYS A 240 -10.30 -9.64 13.61
CA LYS A 240 -10.33 -9.01 14.93
C LYS A 240 -10.85 -7.57 14.86
N ASN A 241 -10.33 -6.75 13.93
CA ASN A 241 -10.81 -5.37 13.77
C ASN A 241 -12.30 -5.33 13.35
N ALA A 242 -12.76 -6.27 12.54
CA ALA A 242 -14.18 -6.38 12.17
C ALA A 242 -15.07 -6.77 13.35
N GLU A 243 -14.60 -7.60 14.27
CA GLU A 243 -15.33 -7.94 15.51
C GLU A 243 -15.39 -6.75 16.50
N GLU A 244 -14.36 -5.91 16.52
CA GLU A 244 -14.20 -4.82 17.48
C GLU A 244 -14.84 -3.49 17.00
N ASN A 245 -15.09 -3.31 15.69
CA ASN A 245 -15.60 -2.07 15.12
C ASN A 245 -16.63 -2.33 14.01
N GLU A 246 -17.87 -1.83 14.23
CA GLU A 246 -19.00 -2.06 13.34
C GLU A 246 -18.79 -1.49 11.94
N PHE A 247 -18.32 -0.24 11.84
CA PHE A 247 -18.06 0.37 10.53
C PHE A 247 -16.89 -0.30 9.79
N PHE A 248 -15.84 -0.72 10.51
CA PHE A 248 -14.78 -1.53 9.90
C PHE A 248 -15.36 -2.82 9.30
N ASN A 249 -16.24 -3.50 10.05
CA ASN A 249 -16.89 -4.72 9.57
C ASN A 249 -17.78 -4.47 8.34
N GLU A 250 -18.50 -3.36 8.30
CA GLU A 250 -19.32 -2.96 7.14
C GLU A 250 -18.44 -2.80 5.89
N VAL A 251 -17.38 -2.00 5.97
CA VAL A 251 -16.43 -1.79 4.87
C VAL A 251 -15.77 -3.11 4.44
N TYR A 252 -15.30 -3.89 5.42
CA TYR A 252 -14.62 -5.16 5.15
C TYR A 252 -15.55 -6.21 4.52
N THR A 253 -16.81 -6.23 4.93
CA THR A 253 -17.84 -7.10 4.34
C THR A 253 -18.10 -6.71 2.89
N SER A 254 -18.28 -5.42 2.60
CA SER A 254 -18.42 -4.92 1.23
C SER A 254 -17.23 -5.31 0.33
N MET A 255 -15.99 -5.21 0.85
CA MET A 255 -14.80 -5.65 0.11
C MET A 255 -14.81 -7.16 -0.17
N LYS A 256 -15.24 -7.99 0.80
CA LYS A 256 -15.34 -9.45 0.63
C LYS A 256 -16.39 -9.82 -0.41
N GLU A 257 -17.59 -9.22 -0.35
CA GLU A 257 -18.66 -9.46 -1.32
C GLU A 257 -18.25 -9.08 -2.75
N PHE A 258 -17.57 -7.96 -2.91
CA PHE A 258 -16.97 -7.60 -4.19
C PHE A 258 -15.93 -8.61 -4.65
N ALA A 259 -15.03 -9.03 -3.75
CA ALA A 259 -13.94 -9.95 -4.08
C ALA A 259 -14.47 -11.32 -4.52
N ASP A 260 -15.51 -11.83 -3.88
CA ASP A 260 -16.15 -13.11 -4.24
C ASP A 260 -16.64 -13.12 -5.70
N ILE A 261 -17.04 -11.96 -6.23
CA ILE A 261 -17.51 -11.79 -7.59
C ILE A 261 -16.34 -11.50 -8.58
N ALA A 262 -15.48 -10.55 -8.23
CA ALA A 262 -14.53 -9.96 -9.16
C ALA A 262 -13.17 -10.69 -9.19
N VAL A 263 -12.66 -11.15 -8.03
CA VAL A 263 -11.30 -11.69 -7.94
C VAL A 263 -11.11 -13.00 -8.71
N PRO A 264 -12.07 -13.96 -8.74
CA PRO A 264 -11.89 -15.18 -9.55
C PRO A 264 -11.65 -14.91 -11.04
N PHE A 265 -12.36 -13.93 -11.61
CA PHE A 265 -12.13 -13.49 -12.98
C PHE A 265 -10.80 -12.75 -13.12
N TRP A 266 -10.60 -11.75 -12.27
CA TRP A 266 -9.47 -10.83 -12.39
C TRP A 266 -8.13 -11.53 -12.16
N SER A 267 -8.00 -12.36 -11.13
CA SER A 267 -6.78 -13.10 -10.85
C SER A 267 -6.42 -14.08 -11.97
N GLY A 268 -7.42 -14.72 -12.60
CA GLY A 268 -7.20 -15.58 -13.76
C GLY A 268 -6.63 -14.81 -14.96
N ALA A 269 -7.16 -13.61 -15.22
CA ALA A 269 -6.66 -12.74 -16.30
C ALA A 269 -5.23 -12.25 -15.99
N GLN A 270 -4.97 -11.81 -14.76
CA GLN A 270 -3.64 -11.34 -14.33
C GLN A 270 -2.59 -12.45 -14.34
N MET A 271 -2.94 -13.67 -13.99
CA MET A 271 -2.01 -14.81 -14.09
C MET A 271 -1.51 -15.02 -15.52
N SER A 272 -2.36 -14.87 -16.52
CA SER A 272 -1.96 -14.97 -17.93
C SER A 272 -0.98 -13.88 -18.33
N ASN A 273 -1.26 -12.62 -17.93
CA ASN A 273 -0.37 -11.50 -18.17
C ASN A 273 0.99 -11.66 -17.47
N ALA A 274 0.98 -12.11 -16.22
CA ALA A 274 2.20 -12.38 -15.45
C ALA A 274 3.08 -13.44 -16.12
N LYS A 275 2.50 -14.54 -16.59
CA LYS A 275 3.24 -15.59 -17.31
C LYS A 275 3.85 -15.07 -18.60
N LEU A 276 3.15 -14.25 -19.38
CA LEU A 276 3.69 -13.62 -20.59
C LEU A 276 4.85 -12.65 -20.26
N GLY A 277 4.68 -11.82 -19.23
CA GLY A 277 5.73 -10.92 -18.76
C GLY A 277 6.98 -11.65 -18.30
N MET A 278 6.83 -12.73 -17.53
CA MET A 278 7.95 -13.57 -17.08
C MET A 278 8.66 -14.25 -18.24
N ALA A 279 7.91 -14.75 -19.23
CA ALA A 279 8.51 -15.36 -20.44
C ALA A 279 9.32 -14.34 -21.23
N HIS A 280 8.83 -13.10 -21.38
CA HIS A 280 9.58 -12.02 -22.03
C HIS A 280 10.85 -11.67 -21.22
N ALA A 281 10.74 -11.48 -19.91
CA ALA A 281 11.87 -11.15 -19.04
C ALA A 281 12.99 -12.21 -19.11
N ALA A 282 12.65 -13.48 -19.31
CA ALA A 282 13.62 -14.54 -19.49
C ALA A 282 14.45 -14.41 -20.81
N THR A 283 13.96 -13.68 -21.80
CA THR A 283 14.69 -13.43 -23.06
C THR A 283 15.70 -12.29 -22.95
N LEU A 284 15.66 -11.52 -21.87
CA LEU A 284 16.55 -10.37 -21.64
C LEU A 284 17.82 -10.75 -20.85
N LYS A 285 17.91 -11.99 -20.37
CA LYS A 285 19.07 -12.56 -19.68
C LYS A 285 20.00 -13.24 -20.67
#